data_3da0e0dd40eb56d8451fea6e024417d5
#
_entry.id   3da0e0dd40eb56d8451fea6e024417d5
#
_cell.length_a   1.000
_cell.length_b   1.000
_cell.length_c   1.000
_cell.angle_alpha   90.00
_cell.angle_beta   90.00
_cell.angle_gamma   90.00
#
_symmetry.space_group_name_H-M   'P 1'
#
loop_
_entity.id
_entity.type
_entity.pdbx_description
1 polymer ?
#
loop_
_entity_poly.entity_id
_entity_poly.type
_entity_poly.pdbx_seq_one_letter_code
_entity_poly.pdbx_strand_id
1 'polypeptide(L)'
;MSKRPVPAAPMPIVRYSIIPARPEAHLYRVTCSIEEPDPSGQQFALPAWVPGSYMIRDFARHVVSIGARSRNQPVTLEKIDKHTWRAQSVTGPLSVSYEVYAWDLSVRGSHLDTSHGFFNGACVFLRALGHEGAPCELEIQRPRGARYRNWRVATAMPRKSAGLFGFGGYVTADYDELIDHPVEMGQFALARFRACGTPHDIVITGRHRADLARLRRDLKRLCEEHIRFFGEPAPMKRFVFLVTAVGEGYGGLEHRASTALLCSRDDLPREGESEVTERYRTFLGLASHEYFHTWNVKRIKPAAFAPYELDRENYTTLLWAFEGITSYYDDLALVRCGLIAKKDYLELLGRSITTHLRTPGRTIQSLAESSFDAWIKYYRQDENSPNAAVSYYVKGSLVALCLDLLVRDKTRGRKSLDDIMRALWRRHGLTGAGVEEDGIERFAEEATGVELERYFDDWLRSTRELPLKALLATHGVAMELRPAESAQDKGGGPARSKSAAGLAMLGIRARAHDDDTAVTHVLEGGAAQGAGIAAGDVIVAVDGLRPGRAGLDAALAKLRPGERVTIHAFRRDELMTFDARLRRAEADTCVLAESVNGKRLRERWLGRRRG
;
A
#
# COMPACT_ATOMS: atom_id res chain seq x y z
N MET A 1 -36.72 -40.84 -10.72
CA MET A 1 -35.34 -41.25 -10.46
C MET A 1 -34.43 -40.06 -10.83
N SER A 2 -34.05 -39.24 -9.83
CA SER A 2 -33.12 -38.10 -10.04
C SER A 2 -31.71 -38.68 -10.20
N LYS A 3 -31.09 -38.46 -11.38
CA LYS A 3 -29.68 -38.80 -11.59
C LYS A 3 -28.84 -37.92 -10.66
N ARG A 4 -28.13 -38.55 -9.70
CA ARG A 4 -27.08 -37.86 -8.92
C ARG A 4 -26.07 -37.28 -9.92
N PRO A 5 -25.63 -36.02 -9.77
CA PRO A 5 -24.57 -35.47 -10.60
C PRO A 5 -23.31 -36.34 -10.42
N VAL A 6 -22.73 -36.77 -11.53
CA VAL A 6 -21.44 -37.46 -11.56
C VAL A 6 -20.41 -36.48 -10.99
N PRO A 7 -19.60 -36.84 -9.99
CA PRO A 7 -18.55 -35.97 -9.52
C PRO A 7 -17.63 -35.64 -10.70
N ALA A 8 -17.36 -34.36 -10.91
CA ALA A 8 -16.38 -33.93 -11.91
C ALA A 8 -15.04 -34.61 -11.57
N ALA A 9 -14.37 -35.13 -12.60
CA ALA A 9 -13.02 -35.68 -12.42
C ALA A 9 -12.13 -34.61 -11.78
N PRO A 10 -11.25 -34.98 -10.81
CA PRO A 10 -10.35 -34.01 -10.19
C PRO A 10 -9.50 -33.36 -11.25
N MET A 11 -9.40 -32.02 -11.25
CA MET A 11 -8.56 -31.28 -12.18
C MET A 11 -7.10 -31.71 -12.03
N PRO A 12 -6.35 -31.89 -13.12
CA PRO A 12 -4.96 -32.30 -13.07
C PRO A 12 -4.11 -31.21 -12.38
N ILE A 13 -3.19 -31.66 -11.52
CA ILE A 13 -2.33 -30.78 -10.72
C ILE A 13 -1.33 -30.06 -11.62
N VAL A 14 -1.21 -28.73 -11.46
CA VAL A 14 -0.13 -27.94 -12.06
C VAL A 14 1.06 -27.93 -11.09
N ARG A 15 2.24 -28.36 -11.58
CA ARG A 15 3.46 -28.43 -10.77
C ARG A 15 4.43 -27.32 -11.12
N TYR A 16 4.92 -26.65 -10.09
CA TYR A 16 5.96 -25.63 -10.21
C TYR A 16 7.21 -26.06 -9.43
N SER A 17 8.36 -25.66 -9.96
CA SER A 17 9.59 -25.63 -9.17
C SER A 17 10.30 -24.31 -9.37
N ILE A 18 10.92 -23.79 -8.31
CA ILE A 18 11.73 -22.58 -8.35
C ILE A 18 13.04 -22.79 -7.60
N ILE A 19 14.13 -22.35 -8.19
CA ILE A 19 15.46 -22.38 -7.59
C ILE A 19 16.16 -21.04 -7.81
N PRO A 20 16.82 -20.44 -6.80
CA PRO A 20 17.82 -19.40 -6.99
C PRO A 20 19.03 -19.96 -7.74
N ALA A 21 18.94 -19.98 -9.08
CA ALA A 21 19.89 -20.72 -9.93
C ALA A 21 21.26 -20.05 -9.95
N ARG A 22 21.29 -18.72 -10.03
CA ARG A 22 22.49 -17.88 -10.02
C ARG A 22 22.23 -16.61 -9.19
N PRO A 23 22.32 -16.67 -7.84
CA PRO A 23 22.05 -15.51 -6.98
C PRO A 23 22.94 -14.30 -7.30
N GLU A 24 24.19 -14.53 -7.68
CA GLU A 24 25.16 -13.50 -8.09
C GLU A 24 24.80 -12.81 -9.42
N ALA A 25 23.94 -13.43 -10.22
CA ALA A 25 23.42 -12.89 -11.48
C ALA A 25 21.91 -12.57 -11.37
N HIS A 26 21.34 -12.63 -10.16
CA HIS A 26 19.95 -12.31 -9.87
C HIS A 26 18.94 -13.17 -10.63
N LEU A 27 19.24 -14.45 -10.87
CA LEU A 27 18.42 -15.33 -11.71
C LEU A 27 17.77 -16.45 -10.92
N TYR A 28 16.45 -16.45 -10.92
CA TYR A 28 15.63 -17.62 -10.60
C TYR A 28 15.46 -18.47 -11.85
N ARG A 29 15.53 -19.79 -11.68
CA ARG A 29 15.02 -20.74 -12.69
C ARG A 29 13.71 -21.30 -12.18
N VAL A 30 12.69 -21.22 -13.03
CA VAL A 30 11.34 -21.72 -12.74
C VAL A 30 10.97 -22.76 -13.78
N THR A 31 10.23 -23.79 -13.35
CA THR A 31 9.62 -24.78 -14.26
C THR A 31 8.15 -24.89 -13.90
N CYS A 32 7.28 -24.83 -14.90
CA CYS A 32 5.86 -25.14 -14.84
C CYS A 32 5.59 -26.43 -15.62
N SER A 33 4.89 -27.39 -15.02
CA SER A 33 4.61 -28.69 -15.64
C SER A 33 3.14 -29.05 -15.52
N ILE A 34 2.58 -29.55 -16.62
CA ILE A 34 1.18 -29.96 -16.75
C ILE A 34 1.15 -31.38 -17.33
N GLU A 35 0.35 -32.27 -16.74
CA GLU A 35 0.20 -33.65 -17.23
C GLU A 35 -0.66 -33.71 -18.51
N GLU A 36 -1.72 -32.92 -18.56
CA GLU A 36 -2.71 -32.89 -19.63
C GLU A 36 -2.81 -31.48 -20.24
N PRO A 37 -1.88 -31.10 -21.14
CA PRO A 37 -1.92 -29.81 -21.80
C PRO A 37 -3.07 -29.74 -22.80
N ASP A 38 -3.48 -28.52 -23.17
CA ASP A 38 -4.47 -28.29 -24.22
C ASP A 38 -3.99 -28.92 -25.54
N PRO A 39 -4.76 -29.85 -26.13
CA PRO A 39 -4.37 -30.53 -27.37
C PRO A 39 -4.29 -29.61 -28.59
N SER A 40 -4.89 -28.41 -28.52
CA SER A 40 -4.78 -27.40 -29.58
C SER A 40 -3.51 -26.52 -29.44
N GLY A 41 -2.75 -26.70 -28.36
CA GLY A 41 -1.54 -25.94 -28.03
C GLY A 41 -1.70 -25.14 -26.75
N GLN A 42 -1.07 -25.62 -25.68
CA GLN A 42 -1.14 -25.00 -24.36
C GLN A 42 -0.58 -23.60 -24.36
N GLN A 43 -1.34 -22.66 -23.81
CA GLN A 43 -0.90 -21.30 -23.59
C GLN A 43 -0.46 -21.07 -22.14
N PHE A 44 0.56 -20.24 -21.98
CA PHE A 44 1.11 -19.80 -20.70
C PHE A 44 1.24 -18.29 -20.70
N ALA A 45 0.76 -17.63 -19.65
CA ALA A 45 0.89 -16.18 -19.52
C ALA A 45 1.53 -15.81 -18.18
N LEU A 46 2.40 -14.80 -18.16
CA LEU A 46 2.88 -14.20 -16.93
C LEU A 46 2.00 -12.98 -16.60
N PRO A 47 1.51 -12.83 -15.36
CA PRO A 47 0.71 -11.67 -14.97
C PRO A 47 1.37 -10.34 -15.36
N ALA A 48 0.56 -9.36 -15.77
CA ALA A 48 1.05 -8.03 -16.10
C ALA A 48 1.20 -7.13 -14.85
N TRP A 49 0.54 -7.50 -13.75
CA TRP A 49 0.52 -6.77 -12.48
C TRP A 49 0.35 -7.72 -11.29
N VAL A 50 0.50 -7.21 -10.07
CA VAL A 50 0.30 -7.95 -8.83
C VAL A 50 -0.89 -7.35 -8.06
N PRO A 51 -1.87 -8.18 -7.62
CA PRO A 51 -2.99 -7.70 -6.80
C PRO A 51 -2.52 -6.95 -5.55
N GLY A 52 -3.12 -5.78 -5.30
CA GLY A 52 -2.70 -4.82 -4.28
C GLY A 52 -1.83 -3.68 -4.83
N SER A 53 -1.40 -3.74 -6.10
CA SER A 53 -0.61 -2.68 -6.70
C SER A 53 -1.09 -2.36 -8.10
N TYR A 54 -1.91 -1.34 -8.21
CA TYR A 54 -2.71 -0.97 -9.38
C TYR A 54 -1.86 -0.29 -10.49
N MET A 55 -0.87 -1.01 -11.00
CA MET A 55 0.00 -0.58 -12.08
C MET A 55 0.43 -1.78 -12.93
N ILE A 56 0.33 -1.65 -14.26
CA ILE A 56 0.90 -2.62 -15.19
C ILE A 56 2.42 -2.51 -15.15
N ARG A 57 3.07 -3.61 -14.79
CA ARG A 57 4.54 -3.72 -14.65
C ARG A 57 5.18 -4.57 -15.74
N ASP A 58 4.38 -5.35 -16.46
CA ASP A 58 4.85 -6.23 -17.54
C ASP A 58 6.00 -7.16 -17.08
N PHE A 59 5.75 -7.96 -16.05
CA PHE A 59 6.76 -8.83 -15.44
C PHE A 59 7.44 -9.76 -16.45
N ALA A 60 6.78 -10.09 -17.57
CA ALA A 60 7.34 -10.87 -18.65
C ALA A 60 8.62 -10.27 -19.28
N ARG A 61 8.86 -8.96 -19.11
CA ARG A 61 10.12 -8.30 -19.50
C ARG A 61 11.35 -8.89 -18.81
N HIS A 62 11.16 -9.52 -17.64
CA HIS A 62 12.23 -10.11 -16.84
C HIS A 62 12.52 -11.58 -17.19
N VAL A 63 11.73 -12.21 -18.07
CA VAL A 63 12.01 -13.55 -18.60
C VAL A 63 13.20 -13.47 -19.56
N VAL A 64 14.35 -14.03 -19.13
CA VAL A 64 15.60 -13.97 -19.90
C VAL A 64 15.69 -15.08 -20.92
N SER A 65 15.23 -16.28 -20.56
CA SER A 65 15.20 -17.45 -21.43
C SER A 65 13.97 -18.29 -21.10
N ILE A 66 13.40 -18.95 -22.12
CA ILE A 66 12.26 -19.83 -21.97
C ILE A 66 12.33 -20.96 -22.98
N GLY A 67 11.96 -22.16 -22.59
CA GLY A 67 11.88 -23.33 -23.48
C GLY A 67 10.93 -24.38 -22.93
N ALA A 68 10.36 -25.18 -23.82
CA ALA A 68 9.42 -26.23 -23.48
C ALA A 68 9.95 -27.63 -23.88
N ARG A 69 9.48 -28.65 -23.14
CA ARG A 69 9.77 -30.06 -23.43
C ARG A 69 8.54 -30.92 -23.15
N SER A 70 8.33 -31.95 -23.97
CA SER A 70 7.40 -33.04 -23.71
C SER A 70 8.15 -34.37 -23.82
N ARG A 71 8.06 -35.21 -22.79
CA ARG A 71 8.82 -36.49 -22.71
C ARG A 71 10.30 -36.35 -23.11
N ASN A 72 10.96 -35.30 -22.59
CA ASN A 72 12.35 -34.91 -22.87
C ASN A 72 12.67 -34.43 -24.32
N GLN A 73 11.68 -34.38 -25.23
CA GLN A 73 11.84 -33.79 -26.55
C GLN A 73 11.56 -32.28 -26.51
N PRO A 74 12.33 -31.45 -27.20
CA PRO A 74 12.06 -30.02 -27.32
C PRO A 74 10.69 -29.80 -27.99
N VAL A 75 9.94 -28.80 -27.48
CA VAL A 75 8.66 -28.36 -28.03
C VAL A 75 8.79 -26.89 -28.40
N THR A 76 8.32 -26.52 -29.57
CA THR A 76 8.33 -25.14 -30.04
C THR A 76 7.40 -24.29 -29.17
N LEU A 77 7.91 -23.15 -28.68
CA LEU A 77 7.15 -22.10 -28.02
C LEU A 77 7.11 -20.88 -28.93
N GLU A 78 5.91 -20.44 -29.27
CA GLU A 78 5.67 -19.19 -29.96
C GLU A 78 5.27 -18.12 -28.94
N LYS A 79 5.92 -16.94 -28.97
CA LYS A 79 5.50 -15.78 -28.19
C LYS A 79 4.43 -15.04 -28.97
N ILE A 80 3.16 -15.07 -28.49
CA ILE A 80 2.01 -14.54 -29.21
C ILE A 80 1.66 -13.09 -28.84
N ASP A 81 2.10 -12.63 -27.67
CA ASP A 81 2.04 -11.23 -27.25
C ASP A 81 3.15 -10.91 -26.21
N LYS A 82 3.10 -9.75 -25.56
CA LYS A 82 4.14 -9.28 -24.64
C LYS A 82 4.35 -10.20 -23.43
N HIS A 83 3.35 -10.98 -22.99
CA HIS A 83 3.40 -11.80 -21.80
C HIS A 83 2.88 -13.23 -21.96
N THR A 84 2.50 -13.64 -23.20
CA THR A 84 1.89 -14.96 -23.47
C THR A 84 2.72 -15.76 -24.47
N TRP A 85 2.86 -17.06 -24.18
CA TRP A 85 3.53 -18.05 -25.03
C TRP A 85 2.58 -19.22 -25.31
N ARG A 86 2.60 -19.73 -26.54
CA ARG A 86 1.87 -20.91 -26.96
C ARG A 86 2.86 -22.04 -27.27
N ALA A 87 2.66 -23.20 -26.66
CA ALA A 87 3.38 -24.41 -27.03
C ALA A 87 2.73 -25.07 -28.23
N GLN A 88 3.56 -25.63 -29.12
CA GLN A 88 3.06 -26.53 -30.15
C GLN A 88 2.28 -27.67 -29.50
N SER A 89 1.22 -28.14 -30.18
CA SER A 89 0.41 -29.27 -29.74
C SER A 89 1.24 -30.51 -29.45
N VAL A 90 1.02 -31.11 -28.29
CA VAL A 90 1.70 -32.33 -27.85
C VAL A 90 0.70 -33.30 -27.19
N THR A 91 1.00 -34.59 -27.29
CA THR A 91 0.30 -35.63 -26.54
C THR A 91 1.13 -36.05 -25.32
N GLY A 92 0.65 -35.77 -24.11
CA GLY A 92 1.29 -36.12 -22.86
C GLY A 92 1.91 -34.92 -22.14
N PRO A 93 2.65 -35.13 -21.05
CA PRO A 93 3.09 -34.09 -20.15
C PRO A 93 3.92 -33.02 -20.86
N LEU A 94 3.68 -31.76 -20.51
CA LEU A 94 4.40 -30.60 -21.00
C LEU A 94 5.07 -29.86 -19.84
N SER A 95 6.35 -29.54 -19.98
CA SER A 95 7.11 -28.74 -19.02
C SER A 95 7.71 -27.52 -19.70
N VAL A 96 7.50 -26.35 -19.12
CA VAL A 96 8.09 -25.08 -19.56
C VAL A 96 9.07 -24.62 -18.51
N SER A 97 10.34 -24.46 -18.89
CA SER A 97 11.41 -23.96 -18.00
C SER A 97 11.90 -22.61 -18.49
N TYR A 98 12.09 -21.68 -17.57
CA TYR A 98 12.50 -20.30 -17.88
C TYR A 98 13.34 -19.70 -16.76
N GLU A 99 14.10 -18.66 -17.09
CA GLU A 99 14.88 -17.88 -16.13
C GLU A 99 14.29 -16.48 -15.99
N VAL A 100 14.13 -16.05 -14.74
CA VAL A 100 13.58 -14.72 -14.39
C VAL A 100 14.68 -13.90 -13.71
N TYR A 101 14.96 -12.72 -14.25
CA TYR A 101 15.85 -11.72 -13.63
C TYR A 101 15.11 -11.02 -12.50
N ALA A 102 15.70 -10.96 -11.32
CA ALA A 102 15.08 -10.51 -10.08
C ALA A 102 15.98 -9.50 -9.36
N TRP A 103 15.79 -8.22 -9.68
CA TRP A 103 16.53 -7.09 -9.06
C TRP A 103 15.64 -5.95 -8.60
N ASP A 104 14.38 -6.26 -8.31
CA ASP A 104 13.43 -5.30 -7.73
C ASP A 104 13.23 -5.61 -6.25
N LEU A 105 13.84 -4.80 -5.36
CA LEU A 105 13.76 -4.95 -3.91
C LEU A 105 12.42 -4.45 -3.33
N SER A 106 11.52 -3.92 -4.15
CA SER A 106 10.21 -3.48 -3.66
C SER A 106 9.36 -4.68 -3.21
N VAL A 107 8.36 -4.39 -2.37
CA VAL A 107 7.35 -5.40 -1.96
C VAL A 107 6.49 -5.92 -3.12
N ARG A 108 6.60 -5.31 -4.30
CA ARG A 108 5.76 -5.57 -5.49
C ARG A 108 6.47 -6.35 -6.60
N GLY A 109 7.76 -6.62 -6.43
CA GLY A 109 8.63 -7.24 -7.41
C GLY A 109 9.15 -8.60 -7.00
N SER A 110 10.32 -8.94 -7.55
CA SER A 110 11.15 -10.06 -7.12
C SER A 110 12.60 -9.62 -7.01
N HIS A 111 13.29 -10.08 -5.99
CA HIS A 111 14.69 -9.78 -5.70
C HIS A 111 15.49 -11.05 -5.42
N LEU A 112 16.71 -11.08 -5.88
CA LEU A 112 17.65 -12.16 -5.57
C LEU A 112 19.08 -11.62 -5.60
N ASP A 113 19.82 -11.86 -4.52
CA ASP A 113 21.25 -11.67 -4.48
C ASP A 113 21.93 -12.78 -3.67
N THR A 114 23.20 -12.61 -3.35
CA THR A 114 23.93 -13.62 -2.57
C THR A 114 23.60 -13.60 -1.07
N SER A 115 22.80 -12.65 -0.61
CA SER A 115 22.39 -12.51 0.80
C SER A 115 20.98 -13.03 1.07
N HIS A 116 20.04 -12.82 0.14
CA HIS A 116 18.65 -13.27 0.26
C HIS A 116 17.92 -13.32 -1.10
N GLY A 117 16.75 -13.92 -1.11
CA GLY A 117 15.84 -13.89 -2.24
C GLY A 117 14.41 -13.65 -1.78
N PHE A 118 13.68 -12.82 -2.52
CA PHE A 118 12.27 -12.53 -2.33
C PHE A 118 11.53 -12.62 -3.66
N PHE A 119 10.32 -13.13 -3.67
CA PHE A 119 9.44 -13.02 -4.83
C PHE A 119 7.95 -13.01 -4.46
N ASN A 120 7.17 -12.23 -5.22
CA ASN A 120 5.75 -12.42 -5.36
C ASN A 120 5.49 -13.45 -6.47
N GLY A 121 4.54 -14.35 -6.27
CA GLY A 121 4.23 -15.40 -7.24
C GLY A 121 3.84 -14.86 -8.62
N ALA A 122 3.13 -13.73 -8.69
CA ALA A 122 2.77 -13.05 -9.94
C ALA A 122 3.98 -12.61 -10.78
N CYS A 123 5.15 -12.42 -10.16
CA CYS A 123 6.36 -12.00 -10.87
C CYS A 123 7.14 -13.17 -11.49
N VAL A 124 6.88 -14.41 -11.04
CA VAL A 124 7.75 -15.55 -11.36
C VAL A 124 7.01 -16.78 -11.88
N PHE A 125 5.72 -16.97 -11.58
CA PHE A 125 4.98 -18.17 -11.99
C PHE A 125 4.12 -17.90 -13.23
N LEU A 126 4.37 -18.63 -14.31
CA LEU A 126 3.50 -18.65 -15.48
C LEU A 126 2.13 -19.24 -15.11
N ARG A 127 1.06 -18.58 -15.52
CA ARG A 127 -0.30 -19.08 -15.48
C ARG A 127 -0.52 -20.02 -16.67
N ALA A 128 -0.87 -21.26 -16.42
CA ALA A 128 -1.28 -22.19 -17.45
C ALA A 128 -2.76 -21.93 -17.78
N LEU A 129 -3.03 -21.33 -18.93
CA LEU A 129 -4.38 -20.90 -19.32
C LEU A 129 -5.30 -22.12 -19.44
N GLY A 130 -6.48 -22.02 -18.82
CA GLY A 130 -7.45 -23.12 -18.72
C GLY A 130 -7.22 -24.05 -17.50
N HIS A 131 -6.13 -23.86 -16.74
CA HIS A 131 -5.82 -24.63 -15.52
C HIS A 131 -5.76 -23.78 -14.27
N GLU A 132 -6.27 -22.54 -14.29
CA GLU A 132 -6.17 -21.59 -13.19
C GLU A 132 -6.81 -22.10 -11.89
N GLY A 133 -7.90 -22.86 -12.00
CA GLY A 133 -8.59 -23.47 -10.85
C GLY A 133 -7.99 -24.81 -10.40
N ALA A 134 -6.93 -25.28 -11.05
CA ALA A 134 -6.28 -26.55 -10.68
C ALA A 134 -5.41 -26.38 -9.42
N PRO A 135 -5.34 -27.41 -8.54
CA PRO A 135 -4.39 -27.42 -7.43
C PRO A 135 -2.96 -27.24 -7.93
N CYS A 136 -2.19 -26.39 -7.22
CA CYS A 136 -0.79 -26.14 -7.55
C CYS A 136 0.13 -26.77 -6.51
N GLU A 137 1.16 -27.47 -6.96
CA GLU A 137 2.27 -27.94 -6.14
C GLU A 137 3.52 -27.15 -6.47
N LEU A 138 4.19 -26.60 -5.46
CA LEU A 138 5.42 -25.83 -5.63
C LEU A 138 6.57 -26.47 -4.88
N GLU A 139 7.65 -26.78 -5.56
CA GLU A 139 8.93 -27.18 -4.97
C GLU A 139 9.89 -25.98 -4.93
N ILE A 140 10.21 -25.50 -3.73
CA ILE A 140 11.20 -24.44 -3.52
C ILE A 140 12.53 -25.11 -3.24
N GLN A 141 13.48 -24.97 -4.17
CA GLN A 141 14.78 -25.61 -4.09
C GLN A 141 15.83 -24.67 -3.52
N ARG A 142 16.79 -25.25 -2.76
CA ARG A 142 17.91 -24.51 -2.19
C ARG A 142 18.90 -24.07 -3.27
N PRO A 143 19.45 -22.84 -3.22
CA PRO A 143 20.54 -22.45 -4.10
C PRO A 143 21.78 -23.32 -3.85
N ARG A 144 22.55 -23.57 -4.91
CA ARG A 144 23.77 -24.40 -4.84
C ARG A 144 24.92 -23.64 -4.17
N GLY A 145 25.73 -24.33 -3.39
CA GLY A 145 26.93 -23.79 -2.76
C GLY A 145 26.86 -23.70 -1.24
N ALA A 146 28.01 -23.86 -0.59
CA ALA A 146 28.10 -23.92 0.88
C ALA A 146 27.65 -22.65 1.58
N ARG A 147 27.77 -21.48 0.95
CA ARG A 147 27.35 -20.18 1.51
C ARG A 147 25.86 -20.12 1.80
N TYR A 148 25.02 -20.89 1.08
CA TYR A 148 23.58 -20.89 1.21
C TYR A 148 23.03 -21.97 2.15
N ARG A 149 23.89 -22.76 2.79
CA ARG A 149 23.48 -23.89 3.68
C ARG A 149 22.55 -23.45 4.82
N ASN A 150 22.70 -22.20 5.30
CA ASN A 150 21.91 -21.64 6.41
C ASN A 150 20.69 -20.85 5.92
N TRP A 151 20.43 -20.79 4.61
CA TRP A 151 19.21 -20.17 4.11
C TRP A 151 17.99 -20.97 4.54
N ARG A 152 16.95 -20.26 4.87
CA ARG A 152 15.63 -20.77 5.24
C ARG A 152 14.59 -20.17 4.30
N VAL A 153 13.36 -20.69 4.32
CA VAL A 153 12.22 -20.20 3.55
C VAL A 153 11.15 -19.72 4.52
N ALA A 154 10.64 -18.52 4.32
CA ALA A 154 9.50 -17.97 5.03
C ALA A 154 8.38 -17.64 4.06
N THR A 155 7.22 -18.23 4.27
CA THR A 155 5.98 -18.02 3.53
C THR A 155 4.80 -18.49 4.39
N ALA A 156 3.61 -17.96 4.13
CA ALA A 156 2.37 -18.47 4.72
C ALA A 156 1.80 -19.68 3.97
N MET A 157 2.34 -20.01 2.78
CA MET A 157 1.88 -21.10 1.93
C MET A 157 1.80 -22.44 2.70
N PRO A 158 0.72 -23.22 2.55
CA PRO A 158 0.58 -24.54 3.13
C PRO A 158 1.73 -25.47 2.69
N ARG A 159 2.33 -26.17 3.65
CA ARG A 159 3.44 -27.10 3.42
C ARG A 159 2.92 -28.49 3.02
N LYS A 160 3.54 -29.10 2.02
CA LYS A 160 3.33 -30.49 1.62
C LYS A 160 4.40 -31.41 2.23
N SER A 161 5.66 -31.20 1.85
CA SER A 161 6.81 -31.95 2.33
C SER A 161 7.88 -31.07 3.01
N ALA A 162 7.79 -29.75 2.83
CA ALA A 162 8.73 -28.82 3.45
C ALA A 162 8.62 -28.81 4.98
N GLY A 163 9.78 -28.74 5.67
CA GLY A 163 9.81 -28.42 7.10
C GLY A 163 9.38 -27.00 7.40
N LEU A 164 9.19 -26.66 8.68
CA LEU A 164 8.92 -25.28 9.08
C LEU A 164 10.13 -24.39 8.75
N PHE A 165 9.91 -23.34 7.96
CA PHE A 165 10.95 -22.49 7.37
C PHE A 165 11.96 -23.26 6.51
N GLY A 166 11.55 -24.36 5.90
CA GLY A 166 12.40 -25.25 5.09
C GLY A 166 12.18 -25.09 3.59
N PHE A 167 13.17 -25.41 2.81
CA PHE A 167 13.04 -25.74 1.40
C PHE A 167 12.26 -27.05 1.24
N GLY A 168 11.64 -27.28 0.07
CA GLY A 168 10.84 -28.46 -0.22
C GLY A 168 9.47 -28.13 -0.80
N GLY A 169 8.52 -29.05 -0.67
CA GLY A 169 7.20 -28.97 -1.30
C GLY A 169 6.17 -28.20 -0.50
N TYR A 170 5.43 -27.36 -1.23
CA TYR A 170 4.27 -26.58 -0.77
C TYR A 170 3.07 -26.87 -1.68
N VAL A 171 1.87 -26.46 -1.27
CA VAL A 171 0.63 -26.72 -2.02
C VAL A 171 -0.34 -25.56 -1.85
N THR A 172 -1.07 -25.24 -2.92
CA THR A 172 -2.19 -24.28 -2.91
C THR A 172 -3.39 -24.86 -3.64
N ALA A 173 -4.56 -24.31 -3.37
CA ALA A 173 -5.81 -24.79 -3.96
C ALA A 173 -5.92 -24.48 -5.44
N ASP A 174 -5.33 -23.38 -5.88
CA ASP A 174 -5.39 -22.86 -7.24
C ASP A 174 -4.22 -21.88 -7.52
N TYR A 175 -4.20 -21.32 -8.73
CA TYR A 175 -3.19 -20.32 -9.14
C TYR A 175 -3.35 -18.99 -8.40
N ASP A 176 -4.58 -18.55 -8.10
CA ASP A 176 -4.83 -17.30 -7.35
C ASP A 176 -4.25 -17.38 -5.94
N GLU A 177 -4.38 -18.54 -5.27
CA GLU A 177 -3.74 -18.76 -3.98
C GLU A 177 -2.21 -18.88 -4.11
N LEU A 178 -1.69 -19.48 -5.19
CA LEU A 178 -0.23 -19.60 -5.41
C LEU A 178 0.43 -18.24 -5.47
N ILE A 179 -0.12 -17.30 -6.24
CA ILE A 179 0.46 -15.97 -6.39
C ILE A 179 0.20 -15.04 -5.19
N ASP A 180 -0.72 -15.40 -4.31
CA ASP A 180 -1.03 -14.65 -3.08
C ASP A 180 -0.12 -15.03 -1.88
N HIS A 181 0.88 -15.86 -2.12
CA HIS A 181 1.86 -16.26 -1.13
C HIS A 181 3.28 -15.79 -1.51
N PRO A 182 3.71 -14.59 -1.08
CA PRO A 182 5.10 -14.20 -1.24
C PRO A 182 6.03 -15.11 -0.46
N VAL A 183 7.26 -15.19 -0.93
CA VAL A 183 8.31 -16.04 -0.35
C VAL A 183 9.56 -15.23 -0.09
N GLU A 184 10.08 -15.31 1.12
CA GLU A 184 11.40 -14.82 1.51
C GLU A 184 12.34 -15.99 1.73
N MET A 185 13.55 -15.91 1.21
CA MET A 185 14.61 -16.92 1.35
C MET A 185 15.90 -16.27 1.81
N GLY A 186 16.52 -16.80 2.86
CA GLY A 186 17.77 -16.25 3.36
C GLY A 186 18.01 -16.55 4.83
N GLN A 187 18.91 -15.78 5.42
CA GLN A 187 19.11 -15.74 6.86
C GLN A 187 18.34 -14.53 7.39
N PHE A 188 17.31 -14.80 8.18
CA PHE A 188 16.44 -13.76 8.74
C PHE A 188 16.28 -13.91 10.25
N ALA A 189 15.99 -12.81 10.93
CA ALA A 189 15.54 -12.83 12.31
C ALA A 189 14.07 -13.29 12.38
N LEU A 190 13.70 -13.94 13.49
CA LEU A 190 12.39 -14.52 13.66
C LEU A 190 11.84 -14.24 15.06
N ALA A 191 10.63 -13.67 15.12
CA ALA A 191 9.84 -13.60 16.34
C ALA A 191 8.47 -14.23 16.10
N ARG A 192 7.86 -14.79 17.15
CA ARG A 192 6.58 -15.51 17.04
C ARG A 192 5.65 -15.12 18.17
N PHE A 193 4.34 -15.06 17.85
CA PHE A 193 3.29 -14.86 18.84
C PHE A 193 1.99 -15.55 18.41
N ARG A 194 1.00 -15.51 19.28
CA ARG A 194 -0.38 -15.85 18.93
C ARG A 194 -1.28 -14.66 19.22
N ALA A 195 -2.15 -14.32 18.26
CA ALA A 195 -3.21 -13.35 18.41
C ALA A 195 -4.57 -14.07 18.27
N CYS A 196 -5.44 -13.97 19.27
CA CYS A 196 -6.72 -14.68 19.32
C CYS A 196 -6.59 -16.17 18.89
N GLY A 197 -5.57 -16.85 19.41
CA GLY A 197 -5.29 -18.27 19.09
C GLY A 197 -4.54 -18.53 17.78
N THR A 198 -4.53 -17.59 16.82
CA THR A 198 -3.88 -17.76 15.51
C THR A 198 -2.37 -17.52 15.61
N PRO A 199 -1.52 -18.41 15.08
CA PRO A 199 -0.07 -18.21 15.03
C PRO A 199 0.32 -17.07 14.09
N HIS A 200 1.29 -16.25 14.53
CA HIS A 200 1.87 -15.17 13.74
C HIS A 200 3.39 -15.26 13.80
N ASP A 201 4.04 -15.05 12.66
CA ASP A 201 5.48 -14.99 12.56
C ASP A 201 5.91 -13.61 12.04
N ILE A 202 6.98 -13.06 12.62
CA ILE A 202 7.66 -11.85 12.15
C ILE A 202 9.01 -12.29 11.64
N VAL A 203 9.24 -12.15 10.35
CA VAL A 203 10.47 -12.49 9.66
C VAL A 203 11.13 -11.19 9.23
N ILE A 204 12.35 -10.91 9.68
CA ILE A 204 13.06 -9.66 9.33
C ILE A 204 14.35 -10.02 8.60
N THR A 205 14.42 -9.62 7.34
CA THR A 205 15.59 -9.71 6.48
C THR A 205 16.34 -8.37 6.46
N GLY A 206 17.64 -8.40 6.34
CA GLY A 206 18.50 -7.24 6.42
C GLY A 206 19.10 -7.03 7.83
N ARG A 207 20.13 -6.18 7.91
CA ARG A 207 20.79 -5.86 9.20
C ARG A 207 19.95 -4.86 9.98
N HIS A 208 19.61 -5.20 11.23
CA HIS A 208 18.82 -4.35 12.13
C HIS A 208 19.28 -4.53 13.59
N ARG A 209 18.79 -3.66 14.47
CA ARG A 209 18.97 -3.71 15.94
C ARG A 209 17.61 -3.67 16.66
N ALA A 210 16.59 -4.30 16.04
CA ALA A 210 15.23 -4.28 16.56
C ALA A 210 15.11 -5.07 17.87
N ASP A 211 14.41 -4.51 18.86
CA ASP A 211 13.87 -5.24 20.02
C ASP A 211 12.71 -6.14 19.55
N LEU A 212 13.05 -7.38 19.25
CA LEU A 212 12.07 -8.37 18.81
C LEU A 212 11.02 -8.70 19.87
N ALA A 213 11.35 -8.58 21.14
CA ALA A 213 10.41 -8.86 22.23
C ALA A 213 9.34 -7.76 22.29
N ARG A 214 9.74 -6.50 22.17
CA ARG A 214 8.82 -5.35 22.07
C ARG A 214 7.97 -5.44 20.81
N LEU A 215 8.59 -5.62 19.66
CA LEU A 215 7.89 -5.74 18.37
C LEU A 215 6.81 -6.83 18.41
N ARG A 216 7.15 -8.00 18.97
CA ARG A 216 6.21 -9.11 19.18
C ARG A 216 5.03 -8.72 20.06
N ARG A 217 5.26 -8.01 21.19
CA ARG A 217 4.18 -7.58 22.10
C ARG A 217 3.25 -6.60 21.41
N ASP A 218 3.81 -5.63 20.68
CA ASP A 218 3.07 -4.54 20.08
C ASP A 218 2.25 -5.03 18.89
N LEU A 219 2.84 -5.82 17.98
CA LEU A 219 2.10 -6.44 16.88
C LEU A 219 1.04 -7.44 17.36
N LYS A 220 1.27 -8.15 18.47
CA LYS A 220 0.23 -9.00 19.05
C LYS A 220 -1.01 -8.18 19.43
N ARG A 221 -0.83 -7.06 20.13
CA ARG A 221 -1.95 -6.18 20.55
C ARG A 221 -2.71 -5.64 19.33
N LEU A 222 -1.99 -5.22 18.31
CA LEU A 222 -2.53 -4.71 17.06
C LEU A 222 -3.35 -5.78 16.32
N CYS A 223 -2.78 -6.97 16.12
CA CYS A 223 -3.48 -8.07 15.46
C CYS A 223 -4.73 -8.53 16.21
N GLU A 224 -4.66 -8.58 17.56
CA GLU A 224 -5.82 -8.92 18.39
C GLU A 224 -6.94 -7.87 18.27
N GLU A 225 -6.61 -6.59 18.14
CA GLU A 225 -7.59 -5.53 17.89
C GLU A 225 -8.32 -5.76 16.57
N HIS A 226 -7.60 -5.98 15.48
CA HIS A 226 -8.20 -6.22 14.16
C HIS A 226 -9.02 -7.52 14.11
N ILE A 227 -8.53 -8.61 14.71
CA ILE A 227 -9.29 -9.88 14.75
C ILE A 227 -10.59 -9.68 15.52
N ARG A 228 -10.57 -9.05 16.71
CA ARG A 228 -11.77 -8.79 17.49
C ARG A 228 -12.72 -7.81 16.81
N PHE A 229 -12.19 -6.88 16.04
CA PHE A 229 -12.98 -5.94 15.27
C PHE A 229 -13.90 -6.64 14.26
N PHE A 230 -13.39 -7.62 13.50
CA PHE A 230 -14.18 -8.39 12.53
C PHE A 230 -14.88 -9.60 13.14
N GLY A 231 -14.44 -10.07 14.31
CA GLY A 231 -14.91 -11.25 15.00
C GLY A 231 -13.96 -12.44 14.90
N GLU A 232 -13.84 -13.19 16.00
CA GLU A 232 -13.07 -14.43 16.06
C GLU A 232 -13.85 -15.60 15.44
N PRO A 233 -13.16 -16.60 14.82
CA PRO A 233 -11.71 -16.69 14.65
C PRO A 233 -11.17 -15.83 13.50
N ALA A 234 -9.86 -15.60 13.49
CA ALA A 234 -9.19 -14.99 12.33
C ALA A 234 -9.38 -15.85 11.05
N PRO A 235 -9.50 -15.24 9.86
CA PRO A 235 -9.83 -15.99 8.63
C PRO A 235 -8.65 -16.73 8.02
N MET A 236 -7.53 -16.88 8.74
CA MET A 236 -6.34 -17.61 8.30
C MET A 236 -5.81 -18.52 9.40
N LYS A 237 -5.19 -19.63 9.00
CA LYS A 237 -4.59 -20.61 9.95
C LYS A 237 -3.26 -20.12 10.54
N ARG A 238 -2.55 -19.23 9.87
CA ARG A 238 -1.27 -18.63 10.24
C ARG A 238 -1.09 -17.34 9.48
N PHE A 239 -0.40 -16.35 10.07
CA PHE A 239 -0.04 -15.10 9.39
C PHE A 239 1.47 -14.86 9.46
N VAL A 240 2.06 -14.29 8.37
CA VAL A 240 3.49 -14.02 8.29
C VAL A 240 3.74 -12.57 7.87
N PHE A 241 4.41 -11.81 8.72
CA PHE A 241 5.00 -10.52 8.35
C PHE A 241 6.38 -10.77 7.74
N LEU A 242 6.55 -10.50 6.45
CA LEU A 242 7.83 -10.54 5.74
C LEU A 242 8.38 -9.10 5.67
N VAL A 243 9.34 -8.79 6.52
CA VAL A 243 9.88 -7.42 6.69
C VAL A 243 11.28 -7.35 6.10
N THR A 244 11.48 -6.47 5.14
CA THR A 244 12.82 -6.13 4.62
C THR A 244 13.28 -4.80 5.21
N ALA A 245 14.33 -4.84 6.04
CA ALA A 245 14.89 -3.68 6.71
C ALA A 245 16.08 -3.10 5.93
N VAL A 246 15.94 -1.88 5.42
CA VAL A 246 16.94 -1.18 4.60
C VAL A 246 17.43 0.12 5.26
N GLY A 247 18.26 0.92 4.60
CA GLY A 247 18.67 2.25 5.05
C GLY A 247 17.50 3.21 5.06
N GLU A 248 16.85 3.35 3.90
CA GLU A 248 15.63 4.12 3.70
C GLU A 248 14.69 3.34 2.80
N GLY A 249 13.41 3.27 3.15
CA GLY A 249 12.39 2.57 2.40
C GLY A 249 11.07 2.57 3.14
N TYR A 250 9.98 2.56 2.38
CA TYR A 250 8.63 2.46 2.91
C TYR A 250 7.73 1.79 1.86
N GLY A 251 7.01 0.78 2.24
CA GLY A 251 6.04 0.11 1.39
C GLY A 251 5.46 -1.14 2.03
N GLY A 252 4.25 -1.46 1.67
CA GLY A 252 3.56 -2.68 2.02
C GLY A 252 2.90 -3.29 0.80
N LEU A 253 2.63 -4.58 0.90
CA LEU A 253 1.77 -5.32 -0.01
C LEU A 253 1.04 -6.40 0.77
N GLU A 254 -0.25 -6.32 0.71
CA GLU A 254 -1.16 -7.18 1.42
C GLU A 254 -1.38 -8.53 0.74
N HIS A 255 -1.58 -9.57 1.56
CA HIS A 255 -1.95 -10.92 1.15
C HIS A 255 -2.97 -11.53 2.14
N ARG A 256 -3.67 -12.61 1.75
CA ARG A 256 -4.70 -13.25 2.61
C ARG A 256 -4.17 -13.77 3.94
N ALA A 257 -2.91 -14.17 3.98
CA ALA A 257 -2.30 -14.81 5.14
C ALA A 257 -0.88 -14.30 5.44
N SER A 258 -0.45 -13.24 4.79
CA SER A 258 0.85 -12.61 4.99
C SER A 258 0.83 -11.16 4.53
N THR A 259 1.90 -10.44 4.81
CA THR A 259 2.21 -9.16 4.17
C THR A 259 3.70 -9.04 3.94
N ALA A 260 4.09 -8.40 2.82
CA ALA A 260 5.45 -7.98 2.57
C ALA A 260 5.61 -6.50 2.95
N LEU A 261 6.59 -6.19 3.79
CA LEU A 261 6.86 -4.85 4.28
C LEU A 261 8.30 -4.43 3.96
N LEU A 262 8.47 -3.21 3.48
CA LEU A 262 9.77 -2.55 3.33
C LEU A 262 9.80 -1.36 4.28
N CYS A 263 10.79 -1.29 5.18
CA CYS A 263 10.93 -0.18 6.12
C CYS A 263 12.40 0.22 6.31
N SER A 264 12.62 1.43 6.82
CA SER A 264 13.93 1.77 7.35
C SER A 264 14.23 0.91 8.58
N ARG A 265 15.49 0.48 8.74
CA ARG A 265 15.89 -0.22 9.97
C ARG A 265 15.73 0.63 11.22
N ASP A 266 15.68 1.95 11.07
CA ASP A 266 15.48 2.92 12.14
C ASP A 266 14.01 3.13 12.50
N ASP A 267 13.08 2.56 11.71
CA ASP A 267 11.65 2.54 12.03
C ASP A 267 11.28 1.40 12.99
N LEU A 268 12.19 0.46 13.21
CA LEU A 268 11.99 -0.66 14.13
C LEU A 268 12.36 -0.24 15.59
N PRO A 269 11.67 -0.77 16.61
CA PRO A 269 11.92 -0.38 18.01
C PRO A 269 13.29 -0.88 18.47
N ARG A 270 14.01 -0.07 19.25
CA ARG A 270 15.32 -0.44 19.80
C ARG A 270 15.21 -0.88 21.26
N GLU A 271 16.13 -1.71 21.67
CA GLU A 271 16.24 -2.11 23.07
C GLU A 271 16.48 -0.87 23.98
N GLY A 272 15.75 -0.82 25.10
CA GLY A 272 15.80 0.31 26.03
C GLY A 272 14.89 1.50 25.67
N GLU A 273 14.30 1.55 24.47
CA GLU A 273 13.30 2.56 24.11
C GLU A 273 11.94 2.19 24.72
N SER A 274 11.38 3.03 25.60
CA SER A 274 10.03 2.81 26.19
C SER A 274 8.92 3.43 25.36
N GLU A 275 9.17 4.58 24.73
CA GLU A 275 8.18 5.36 23.99
C GLU A 275 8.04 4.89 22.54
N VAL A 276 6.86 5.13 21.96
CA VAL A 276 6.63 4.94 20.53
C VAL A 276 7.11 6.19 19.79
N THR A 277 8.33 6.11 19.22
CA THR A 277 8.90 7.19 18.42
C THR A 277 8.05 7.43 17.15
N GLU A 278 8.20 8.61 16.51
CA GLU A 278 7.51 8.90 15.23
C GLU A 278 7.83 7.85 14.17
N ARG A 279 9.10 7.44 14.07
CA ARG A 279 9.53 6.39 13.13
C ARG A 279 8.87 5.03 13.42
N TYR A 280 8.90 4.61 14.68
CA TYR A 280 8.26 3.35 15.06
C TYR A 280 6.74 3.39 14.89
N ARG A 281 6.11 4.53 15.15
CA ARG A 281 4.69 4.76 14.87
C ARG A 281 4.37 4.58 13.38
N THR A 282 5.23 5.08 12.48
CA THR A 282 5.11 4.89 11.03
C THR A 282 5.13 3.40 10.66
N PHE A 283 6.06 2.62 11.22
CA PHE A 283 6.09 1.18 11.00
C PHE A 283 4.84 0.46 11.53
N LEU A 284 4.36 0.84 12.72
CA LEU A 284 3.14 0.25 13.29
C LEU A 284 1.91 0.59 12.46
N GLY A 285 1.79 1.81 11.94
CA GLY A 285 0.74 2.22 11.00
C GLY A 285 0.77 1.39 9.72
N LEU A 286 1.94 1.22 9.10
CA LEU A 286 2.13 0.36 7.94
C LEU A 286 1.71 -1.10 8.24
N ALA A 287 2.20 -1.68 9.33
CA ALA A 287 1.84 -3.05 9.71
C ALA A 287 0.33 -3.19 10.00
N SER A 288 -0.31 -2.15 10.55
CA SER A 288 -1.76 -2.09 10.78
C SER A 288 -2.55 -2.05 9.48
N HIS A 289 -2.15 -1.20 8.55
CA HIS A 289 -2.74 -1.04 7.23
C HIS A 289 -2.75 -2.38 6.47
N GLU A 290 -1.59 -3.00 6.33
CA GLU A 290 -1.43 -4.26 5.61
C GLU A 290 -2.14 -5.43 6.31
N TYR A 291 -2.21 -5.41 7.64
CA TYR A 291 -2.92 -6.45 8.36
C TYR A 291 -4.44 -6.31 8.24
N PHE A 292 -4.97 -5.07 8.20
CA PHE A 292 -6.40 -4.81 7.97
C PHE A 292 -6.85 -5.31 6.60
N HIS A 293 -6.00 -5.24 5.60
CA HIS A 293 -6.25 -5.78 4.27
C HIS A 293 -6.53 -7.29 4.24
N THR A 294 -6.16 -8.04 5.27
CA THR A 294 -6.59 -9.45 5.42
C THR A 294 -8.11 -9.60 5.22
N TRP A 295 -8.88 -8.63 5.67
CA TRP A 295 -10.34 -8.56 5.50
C TRP A 295 -10.73 -7.63 4.36
N ASN A 296 -10.28 -6.38 4.41
CA ASN A 296 -10.64 -5.33 3.45
C ASN A 296 -9.62 -5.28 2.32
N VAL A 297 -10.02 -5.67 1.20
CA VAL A 297 -9.54 -5.99 -0.14
C VAL A 297 -9.18 -7.46 -0.38
N LYS A 298 -8.61 -8.19 0.56
CA LYS A 298 -8.23 -9.59 0.25
C LYS A 298 -9.42 -10.55 0.32
N ARG A 299 -10.48 -10.19 1.05
CA ARG A 299 -11.72 -11.00 1.16
C ARG A 299 -12.98 -10.20 0.87
N ILE A 300 -13.12 -8.98 1.43
CA ILE A 300 -14.10 -8.00 0.98
C ILE A 300 -13.42 -7.25 -0.16
N LYS A 301 -13.83 -7.44 -1.39
CA LYS A 301 -13.18 -6.87 -2.58
C LYS A 301 -14.20 -6.38 -3.61
N PRO A 302 -13.85 -5.44 -4.51
CA PRO A 302 -14.72 -5.04 -5.60
C PRO A 302 -15.12 -6.24 -6.47
N ALA A 303 -16.31 -6.21 -7.05
CA ALA A 303 -16.74 -7.23 -8.02
C ALA A 303 -15.75 -7.32 -9.21
N ALA A 304 -15.19 -6.19 -9.63
CA ALA A 304 -14.16 -6.13 -10.66
C ALA A 304 -12.86 -6.90 -10.31
N PHE A 305 -12.65 -7.26 -9.04
CA PHE A 305 -11.49 -8.04 -8.57
C PHE A 305 -11.84 -9.50 -8.22
N ALA A 306 -13.02 -9.97 -8.62
CA ALA A 306 -13.52 -11.31 -8.31
C ALA A 306 -14.05 -12.06 -9.53
N PRO A 307 -13.20 -12.73 -10.33
CA PRO A 307 -11.74 -12.92 -10.19
C PRO A 307 -10.92 -11.72 -10.69
N TYR A 308 -9.61 -11.69 -10.37
CA TYR A 308 -8.68 -10.73 -10.97
C TYR A 308 -8.43 -11.06 -12.46
N GLU A 309 -8.48 -10.04 -13.31
CA GLU A 309 -7.94 -10.12 -14.67
C GLU A 309 -6.46 -9.73 -14.64
N LEU A 310 -5.54 -10.71 -14.68
CA LEU A 310 -4.11 -10.50 -14.45
C LEU A 310 -3.34 -9.95 -15.67
N ASP A 311 -3.99 -9.85 -16.82
CA ASP A 311 -3.37 -9.44 -18.09
C ASP A 311 -3.58 -7.95 -18.39
N ARG A 312 -4.49 -7.30 -17.69
CA ARG A 312 -4.88 -5.89 -17.87
C ARG A 312 -5.36 -5.24 -16.58
N GLU A 313 -5.64 -3.96 -16.66
CA GLU A 313 -6.21 -3.18 -15.57
C GLU A 313 -7.62 -3.67 -15.21
N ASN A 314 -7.94 -3.64 -13.93
CA ASN A 314 -9.28 -3.94 -13.40
C ASN A 314 -9.85 -2.65 -12.78
N TYR A 315 -10.77 -2.02 -13.47
CA TYR A 315 -11.28 -0.70 -13.08
C TYR A 315 -12.41 -0.81 -12.05
N THR A 316 -12.35 0.07 -11.04
CA THR A 316 -13.40 0.24 -10.04
C THR A 316 -13.35 1.65 -9.47
N THR A 317 -14.49 2.21 -9.10
CA THR A 317 -14.58 3.49 -8.37
C THR A 317 -14.41 3.32 -6.86
N LEU A 318 -14.17 2.10 -6.37
CA LEU A 318 -14.23 1.74 -4.95
C LEU A 318 -12.87 1.71 -4.22
N LEU A 319 -11.74 2.06 -4.84
CA LEU A 319 -10.45 2.03 -4.13
C LEU A 319 -10.43 2.94 -2.90
N TRP A 320 -11.21 4.02 -2.89
CA TRP A 320 -11.38 4.85 -1.70
C TRP A 320 -11.90 4.06 -0.49
N ALA A 321 -12.75 3.03 -0.72
CA ALA A 321 -13.27 2.19 0.35
C ALA A 321 -12.26 1.10 0.75
N PHE A 322 -11.52 0.54 -0.20
CA PHE A 322 -10.58 -0.54 0.08
C PHE A 322 -9.25 -0.05 0.60
N GLU A 323 -8.79 1.12 0.19
CA GLU A 323 -7.56 1.75 0.64
C GLU A 323 -7.83 2.87 1.65
N GLY A 324 -8.82 3.73 1.38
CA GLY A 324 -9.12 4.85 2.25
C GLY A 324 -9.73 4.43 3.59
N ILE A 325 -10.68 3.48 3.62
CA ILE A 325 -11.18 2.94 4.89
C ILE A 325 -10.06 2.21 5.64
N THR A 326 -9.18 1.48 4.94
CA THR A 326 -8.02 0.84 5.55
C THR A 326 -7.09 1.88 6.16
N SER A 327 -6.80 2.99 5.44
CA SER A 327 -6.00 4.13 5.95
C SER A 327 -6.69 4.91 7.09
N TYR A 328 -7.98 4.79 7.26
CA TYR A 328 -8.68 5.31 8.43
C TYR A 328 -8.49 4.41 9.65
N TYR A 329 -8.58 3.09 9.45
CA TYR A 329 -8.49 2.14 10.54
C TYR A 329 -7.06 1.81 10.96
N ASP A 330 -6.04 2.02 10.12
CA ASP A 330 -4.65 1.69 10.45
C ASP A 330 -4.17 2.42 11.72
N ASP A 331 -4.24 3.74 11.75
CA ASP A 331 -3.89 4.57 12.91
C ASP A 331 -4.95 4.51 14.03
N LEU A 332 -6.24 4.37 13.67
CA LEU A 332 -7.31 4.24 14.65
C LEU A 332 -7.17 2.94 15.48
N ALA A 333 -6.71 1.86 14.88
CA ALA A 333 -6.42 0.63 15.61
C ALA A 333 -5.27 0.80 16.61
N LEU A 334 -4.25 1.60 16.28
CA LEU A 334 -3.13 1.88 17.20
C LEU A 334 -3.60 2.58 18.48
N VAL A 335 -4.52 3.55 18.38
CA VAL A 335 -5.06 4.22 19.55
C VAL A 335 -6.05 3.34 20.31
N ARG A 336 -6.87 2.55 19.60
CA ARG A 336 -7.86 1.66 20.23
C ARG A 336 -7.20 0.51 21.02
N CYS A 337 -6.12 -0.04 20.50
CA CYS A 337 -5.36 -1.07 21.22
C CYS A 337 -4.36 -0.45 22.23
N GLY A 338 -4.25 0.87 22.30
CA GLY A 338 -3.43 1.60 23.28
C GLY A 338 -1.93 1.55 22.99
N LEU A 339 -1.51 1.39 21.74
CA LEU A 339 -0.12 1.53 21.30
C LEU A 339 0.31 2.99 21.21
N ILE A 340 -0.61 3.88 20.85
CA ILE A 340 -0.40 5.33 20.84
C ILE A 340 -1.44 6.05 21.70
N ALA A 341 -1.15 7.26 22.13
CA ALA A 341 -2.10 8.09 22.86
C ALA A 341 -3.11 8.76 21.91
N LYS A 342 -4.25 9.21 22.43
CA LYS A 342 -5.26 9.97 21.65
C LYS A 342 -4.68 11.23 21.01
N LYS A 343 -3.78 11.91 21.73
CA LYS A 343 -3.05 13.07 21.21
C LYS A 343 -2.26 12.72 19.94
N ASP A 344 -1.56 11.58 19.96
CA ASP A 344 -0.74 11.16 18.82
C ASP A 344 -1.60 10.83 17.60
N TYR A 345 -2.77 10.19 17.81
CA TYR A 345 -3.73 9.95 16.74
C TYR A 345 -4.28 11.26 16.17
N LEU A 346 -4.65 12.23 17.00
CA LEU A 346 -5.11 13.55 16.54
C LEU A 346 -4.01 14.30 15.76
N GLU A 347 -2.76 14.14 16.16
CA GLU A 347 -1.62 14.68 15.41
C GLU A 347 -1.50 14.05 14.02
N LEU A 348 -1.59 12.72 13.90
CA LEU A 348 -1.57 12.01 12.61
C LEU A 348 -2.75 12.44 11.72
N LEU A 349 -3.95 12.50 12.28
CA LEU A 349 -5.14 12.96 11.57
C LEU A 349 -5.00 14.41 11.10
N GLY A 350 -4.44 15.31 11.92
CA GLY A 350 -4.16 16.69 11.53
C GLY A 350 -3.17 16.79 10.38
N ARG A 351 -2.18 15.89 10.31
CA ARG A 351 -1.23 15.79 9.18
C ARG A 351 -1.95 15.32 7.90
N SER A 352 -2.84 14.35 8.01
CA SER A 352 -3.63 13.86 6.85
C SER A 352 -4.56 14.95 6.30
N ILE A 353 -5.22 15.71 7.18
CA ILE A 353 -6.04 16.87 6.78
C ILE A 353 -5.17 17.94 6.12
N THR A 354 -3.99 18.26 6.68
CA THR A 354 -3.04 19.21 6.09
C THR A 354 -2.61 18.78 4.69
N THR A 355 -2.26 17.51 4.51
CA THR A 355 -1.88 16.95 3.22
C THR A 355 -3.00 17.10 2.18
N HIS A 356 -4.25 16.80 2.58
CA HIS A 356 -5.40 16.98 1.71
C HIS A 356 -5.61 18.44 1.31
N LEU A 357 -5.61 19.37 2.28
CA LEU A 357 -5.83 20.81 2.02
C LEU A 357 -4.75 21.41 1.11
N ARG A 358 -3.50 20.94 1.18
CA ARG A 358 -2.38 21.38 0.35
C ARG A 358 -2.28 20.71 -1.02
N THR A 359 -3.27 19.94 -1.41
CA THR A 359 -3.33 19.30 -2.72
C THR A 359 -4.34 20.03 -3.59
N PRO A 360 -3.92 20.90 -4.55
CA PRO A 360 -4.84 21.66 -5.42
C PRO A 360 -5.78 20.75 -6.20
N GLY A 361 -5.31 19.56 -6.63
CA GLY A 361 -6.09 18.56 -7.36
C GLY A 361 -7.38 18.11 -6.65
N ARG A 362 -7.54 18.36 -5.32
CA ARG A 362 -8.76 18.06 -4.57
C ARG A 362 -9.98 18.82 -5.10
N THR A 363 -9.78 19.96 -5.75
CA THR A 363 -10.83 20.78 -6.36
C THR A 363 -11.08 20.43 -7.82
N ILE A 364 -10.26 19.55 -8.40
CA ILE A 364 -10.29 19.18 -9.82
C ILE A 364 -10.83 17.75 -10.01
N GLN A 365 -10.36 16.79 -9.20
CA GLN A 365 -10.71 15.38 -9.32
C GLN A 365 -11.59 14.93 -8.15
N SER A 366 -12.69 14.24 -8.45
CA SER A 366 -13.53 13.58 -7.45
C SER A 366 -12.84 12.34 -6.90
N LEU A 367 -13.33 11.81 -5.79
CA LEU A 367 -12.75 10.63 -5.15
C LEU A 367 -13.02 9.34 -5.93
N ALA A 368 -14.20 9.23 -6.55
CA ALA A 368 -14.56 8.13 -7.43
C ALA A 368 -13.66 8.09 -8.69
N GLU A 369 -13.43 9.24 -9.33
CA GLU A 369 -12.49 9.36 -10.45
C GLU A 369 -11.05 9.01 -10.03
N SER A 370 -10.61 9.44 -8.85
CA SER A 370 -9.28 9.10 -8.32
C SER A 370 -9.11 7.59 -8.16
N SER A 371 -10.15 6.90 -7.69
CA SER A 371 -10.14 5.43 -7.56
C SER A 371 -10.07 4.76 -8.93
N PHE A 372 -10.87 5.22 -9.90
CA PHE A 372 -10.94 4.65 -11.25
C PHE A 372 -9.62 4.87 -12.02
N ASP A 373 -9.06 6.08 -11.92
CA ASP A 373 -7.83 6.49 -12.60
C ASP A 373 -6.55 6.07 -11.85
N ALA A 374 -6.62 5.25 -10.81
CA ALA A 374 -5.47 4.84 -10.01
C ALA A 374 -4.31 4.33 -10.86
N TRP A 375 -4.62 3.51 -11.86
CA TRP A 375 -3.67 2.86 -12.77
C TRP A 375 -2.77 3.81 -13.56
N ILE A 376 -3.29 4.96 -13.94
CA ILE A 376 -2.61 5.90 -14.84
C ILE A 376 -2.24 7.23 -14.16
N LYS A 377 -2.91 7.61 -13.05
CA LYS A 377 -2.63 8.85 -12.34
C LYS A 377 -1.91 8.61 -11.01
N TYR A 378 -2.50 7.84 -10.09
CA TYR A 378 -1.95 7.70 -8.74
C TYR A 378 -0.64 6.89 -8.72
N TYR A 379 -0.58 5.79 -9.47
CA TYR A 379 0.63 4.96 -9.56
C TYR A 379 1.65 5.44 -10.60
N ARG A 380 1.29 6.42 -11.44
CA ARG A 380 2.19 7.04 -12.45
C ARG A 380 2.21 8.55 -12.28
N GLN A 381 2.62 8.99 -11.08
CA GLN A 381 2.69 10.42 -10.77
C GLN A 381 3.77 11.12 -11.59
N ASP A 382 3.47 12.36 -11.97
CA ASP A 382 4.34 13.31 -12.67
C ASP A 382 4.42 14.64 -11.90
N GLU A 383 5.10 15.62 -12.48
CA GLU A 383 5.29 16.95 -11.91
C GLU A 383 3.99 17.77 -11.80
N ASN A 384 2.92 17.37 -12.48
CA ASN A 384 1.60 18.03 -12.39
C ASN A 384 0.60 17.31 -11.46
N SER A 385 0.91 16.13 -11.03
CA SER A 385 0.00 15.28 -10.23
C SER A 385 -0.62 15.98 -9.01
N PRO A 386 0.10 16.82 -8.23
CA PRO A 386 -0.51 17.56 -7.13
C PRO A 386 -1.61 18.54 -7.55
N ASN A 387 -1.58 19.05 -8.79
CA ASN A 387 -2.55 20.00 -9.33
C ASN A 387 -3.76 19.31 -9.94
N ALA A 388 -3.65 18.05 -10.38
CA ALA A 388 -4.64 17.38 -11.21
C ALA A 388 -5.31 16.19 -10.50
N ALA A 389 -4.69 15.64 -9.47
CA ALA A 389 -5.13 14.42 -8.82
C ALA A 389 -5.30 14.55 -7.30
N VAL A 390 -6.22 13.77 -6.74
CA VAL A 390 -6.40 13.60 -5.30
C VAL A 390 -6.06 12.16 -4.89
N SER A 391 -5.51 11.98 -3.70
CA SER A 391 -5.21 10.64 -3.18
C SER A 391 -6.48 9.97 -2.65
N TYR A 392 -6.84 8.82 -3.22
CA TYR A 392 -7.93 7.99 -2.69
C TYR A 392 -7.56 7.32 -1.34
N TYR A 393 -6.29 7.26 -0.97
CA TYR A 393 -5.86 6.92 0.40
C TYR A 393 -6.20 8.05 1.37
N VAL A 394 -5.66 9.25 1.12
CA VAL A 394 -5.78 10.38 2.05
C VAL A 394 -7.20 10.94 2.07
N LYS A 395 -7.78 11.33 0.91
CA LYS A 395 -9.17 11.82 0.88
C LYS A 395 -10.15 10.71 1.26
N GLY A 396 -9.87 9.45 0.86
CA GLY A 396 -10.68 8.29 1.24
C GLY A 396 -10.71 8.05 2.74
N SER A 397 -9.58 8.17 3.45
CA SER A 397 -9.56 8.06 4.92
C SER A 397 -10.35 9.18 5.59
N LEU A 398 -10.32 10.40 5.03
CA LEU A 398 -11.12 11.53 5.53
C LEU A 398 -12.62 11.37 5.27
N VAL A 399 -13.00 10.75 4.13
CA VAL A 399 -14.40 10.37 3.86
C VAL A 399 -14.84 9.27 4.83
N ALA A 400 -14.02 8.26 5.07
CA ALA A 400 -14.28 7.23 6.07
C ALA A 400 -14.47 7.81 7.48
N LEU A 401 -13.62 8.77 7.87
CA LEU A 401 -13.78 9.55 9.10
C LEU A 401 -15.12 10.29 9.12
N CYS A 402 -15.44 11.04 8.06
CA CYS A 402 -16.72 11.79 7.99
C CYS A 402 -17.92 10.85 8.09
N LEU A 403 -17.88 9.70 7.42
CA LEU A 403 -18.93 8.69 7.47
C LEU A 403 -19.08 8.11 8.89
N ASP A 404 -17.97 7.75 9.55
CA ASP A 404 -17.99 7.22 10.91
C ASP A 404 -18.58 8.24 11.90
N LEU A 405 -18.10 9.50 11.85
CA LEU A 405 -18.57 10.56 12.72
C LEU A 405 -20.04 10.92 12.46
N LEU A 406 -20.45 11.01 11.20
CA LEU A 406 -21.83 11.30 10.80
C LEU A 406 -22.79 10.22 11.33
N VAL A 407 -22.47 8.94 11.10
CA VAL A 407 -23.28 7.81 11.56
C VAL A 407 -23.37 7.79 13.08
N ARG A 408 -22.27 8.04 13.78
CA ARG A 408 -22.25 8.14 15.25
C ARG A 408 -23.15 9.29 15.74
N ASP A 409 -23.09 10.44 15.09
CA ASP A 409 -23.92 11.60 15.46
C ASP A 409 -25.40 11.30 15.25
N LYS A 410 -25.80 10.90 14.02
CA LYS A 410 -27.19 10.58 13.66
C LYS A 410 -27.79 9.47 14.53
N THR A 411 -27.00 8.50 14.94
CA THR A 411 -27.47 7.37 15.75
C THR A 411 -27.20 7.56 17.26
N ARG A 412 -26.69 8.71 17.69
CA ARG A 412 -26.28 8.99 19.08
C ARG A 412 -25.26 7.98 19.60
N GLY A 413 -24.35 7.56 18.70
CA GLY A 413 -23.29 6.60 18.95
C GLY A 413 -23.75 5.14 19.03
N ARG A 414 -24.95 4.79 18.58
CA ARG A 414 -25.42 3.39 18.54
C ARG A 414 -24.85 2.62 17.37
N LYS A 415 -24.57 3.28 16.26
CA LYS A 415 -23.98 2.75 15.04
C LYS A 415 -22.74 3.56 14.65
N SER A 416 -21.92 2.97 13.78
CA SER A 416 -20.63 3.51 13.34
C SER A 416 -20.18 2.83 12.04
N LEU A 417 -19.07 3.27 11.48
CA LEU A 417 -18.41 2.58 10.37
C LEU A 417 -18.00 1.14 10.74
N ASP A 418 -17.72 0.87 12.02
CA ASP A 418 -17.44 -0.50 12.50
C ASP A 418 -18.59 -1.48 12.19
N ASP A 419 -19.85 -1.02 12.29
CA ASP A 419 -21.03 -1.86 11.98
C ASP A 419 -21.14 -2.14 10.48
N ILE A 420 -20.82 -1.14 9.64
CA ILE A 420 -20.78 -1.29 8.18
C ILE A 420 -19.72 -2.31 7.77
N MET A 421 -18.51 -2.18 8.29
CA MET A 421 -17.42 -3.12 7.96
C MET A 421 -17.72 -4.55 8.40
N ARG A 422 -18.36 -4.73 9.57
CA ARG A 422 -18.79 -6.07 10.02
C ARG A 422 -19.93 -6.64 9.18
N ALA A 423 -20.82 -5.78 8.65
CA ALA A 423 -21.88 -6.21 7.72
C ALA A 423 -21.28 -6.65 6.38
N LEU A 424 -20.34 -5.88 5.82
CA LEU A 424 -19.59 -6.22 4.62
C LEU A 424 -18.81 -7.53 4.79
N TRP A 425 -18.17 -7.72 5.96
CA TRP A 425 -17.48 -8.97 6.27
C TRP A 425 -18.41 -10.19 6.20
N ARG A 426 -19.58 -10.12 6.84
CA ARG A 426 -20.54 -11.22 6.83
C ARG A 426 -21.12 -11.51 5.43
N ARG A 427 -21.35 -10.45 4.64
CA ARG A 427 -22.01 -10.57 3.34
C ARG A 427 -21.05 -10.93 2.21
N HIS A 428 -19.88 -10.33 2.18
CA HIS A 428 -18.90 -10.44 1.09
C HIS A 428 -17.65 -11.20 1.51
N GLY A 429 -17.07 -10.88 2.67
CA GLY A 429 -15.82 -11.46 3.11
C GLY A 429 -15.88 -12.96 3.38
N LEU A 430 -16.97 -13.44 3.98
CA LEU A 430 -17.18 -14.88 4.27
C LEU A 430 -17.66 -15.66 3.05
N THR A 431 -18.30 -15.02 2.09
CA THR A 431 -18.89 -15.69 0.92
C THR A 431 -17.99 -15.64 -0.31
N GLY A 432 -17.04 -14.71 -0.35
CA GLY A 432 -16.20 -14.43 -1.53
C GLY A 432 -16.90 -13.67 -2.64
N ALA A 433 -18.17 -13.26 -2.45
CA ALA A 433 -18.90 -12.44 -3.42
C ALA A 433 -18.29 -11.03 -3.49
N GLY A 434 -18.01 -10.55 -4.71
CA GLY A 434 -17.53 -9.19 -4.93
C GLY A 434 -18.55 -8.13 -4.49
N VAL A 435 -18.07 -6.93 -4.15
CA VAL A 435 -18.88 -5.77 -3.81
C VAL A 435 -19.14 -4.98 -5.09
N GLU A 436 -20.41 -4.77 -5.42
CA GLU A 436 -20.79 -3.97 -6.59
C GLU A 436 -20.41 -2.50 -6.39
N GLU A 437 -20.36 -1.71 -7.47
CA GLU A 437 -19.90 -0.31 -7.44
C GLU A 437 -20.75 0.59 -6.51
N ASP A 438 -22.05 0.30 -6.31
CA ASP A 438 -22.93 0.96 -5.35
C ASP A 438 -23.01 0.23 -3.99
N GLY A 439 -22.35 -0.91 -3.87
CA GLY A 439 -22.51 -1.84 -2.75
C GLY A 439 -22.15 -1.24 -1.40
N ILE A 440 -21.05 -0.48 -1.32
CA ILE A 440 -20.61 0.15 -0.06
C ILE A 440 -21.69 1.13 0.45
N GLU A 441 -22.25 1.93 -0.43
CA GLU A 441 -23.25 2.95 -0.12
C GLU A 441 -24.54 2.29 0.39
N ARG A 442 -25.06 1.34 -0.35
CA ARG A 442 -26.26 0.57 0.01
C ARG A 442 -26.09 -0.16 1.35
N PHE A 443 -24.95 -0.84 1.56
CA PHE A 443 -24.70 -1.52 2.83
C PHE A 443 -24.52 -0.55 4.00
N ALA A 444 -23.98 0.64 3.77
CA ALA A 444 -23.86 1.65 4.81
C ALA A 444 -25.25 2.07 5.32
N GLU A 445 -26.21 2.29 4.42
CA GLU A 445 -27.61 2.62 4.78
C GLU A 445 -28.31 1.43 5.46
N GLU A 446 -28.22 0.21 4.90
CA GLU A 446 -28.81 -0.99 5.48
C GLU A 446 -28.29 -1.25 6.91
N ALA A 447 -26.98 -1.16 7.13
CA ALA A 447 -26.35 -1.48 8.42
C ALA A 447 -26.63 -0.43 9.50
N THR A 448 -26.87 0.81 9.11
CA THR A 448 -26.97 1.94 10.04
C THR A 448 -28.40 2.49 10.19
N GLY A 449 -29.24 2.33 9.18
CA GLY A 449 -30.57 2.97 9.09
C GLY A 449 -30.49 4.48 8.91
N VAL A 450 -29.38 5.00 8.38
CA VAL A 450 -29.16 6.41 8.11
C VAL A 450 -29.19 6.63 6.60
N GLU A 451 -29.94 7.61 6.12
CA GLU A 451 -29.93 8.04 4.73
C GLU A 451 -28.59 8.73 4.42
N LEU A 452 -27.82 8.19 3.48
CA LEU A 452 -26.46 8.60 3.19
C LEU A 452 -26.21 9.00 1.73
N GLU A 453 -27.15 8.72 0.80
CA GLU A 453 -27.03 8.95 -0.63
C GLU A 453 -26.45 10.33 -0.96
N ARG A 454 -27.06 11.41 -0.42
CA ARG A 454 -26.60 12.78 -0.63
C ARG A 454 -25.16 13.00 -0.18
N TYR A 455 -24.72 12.37 0.92
CA TYR A 455 -23.37 12.53 1.42
C TYR A 455 -22.37 11.81 0.52
N PHE A 456 -22.74 10.65 -0.03
CA PHE A 456 -21.89 9.95 -1.00
C PHE A 456 -21.78 10.74 -2.31
N ASP A 457 -22.86 11.35 -2.80
CA ASP A 457 -22.81 12.25 -3.96
C ASP A 457 -21.85 13.41 -3.73
N ASP A 458 -21.97 14.08 -2.59
CA ASP A 458 -21.13 15.22 -2.24
C ASP A 458 -19.66 14.83 -2.01
N TRP A 459 -19.38 13.68 -1.41
CA TRP A 459 -18.01 13.31 -0.97
C TRP A 459 -17.24 12.44 -1.95
N LEU A 460 -17.96 11.61 -2.74
CA LEU A 460 -17.33 10.69 -3.68
C LEU A 460 -17.36 11.20 -5.12
N ARG A 461 -18.49 11.73 -5.56
CA ARG A 461 -18.76 12.09 -6.96
C ARG A 461 -18.56 13.57 -7.27
N SER A 462 -18.26 14.38 -6.25
CA SER A 462 -17.95 15.79 -6.44
C SER A 462 -16.62 16.20 -5.82
N THR A 463 -16.21 17.44 -6.08
CA THR A 463 -15.02 18.06 -5.49
C THR A 463 -15.34 18.93 -4.27
N ARG A 464 -16.53 18.81 -3.70
CA ARG A 464 -16.93 19.56 -2.49
C ARG A 464 -16.05 19.24 -1.31
N GLU A 465 -15.76 20.27 -0.51
CA GLU A 465 -14.96 20.12 0.71
C GLU A 465 -15.73 19.31 1.76
N LEU A 466 -15.00 18.49 2.48
CA LEU A 466 -15.55 17.64 3.54
C LEU A 466 -15.90 18.48 4.79
N PRO A 467 -17.04 18.23 5.48
CA PRO A 467 -17.46 18.98 6.65
C PRO A 467 -16.70 18.60 7.93
N LEU A 468 -15.37 18.45 7.83
CA LEU A 468 -14.50 17.95 8.89
C LEU A 468 -14.65 18.73 10.19
N LYS A 469 -14.60 20.07 10.12
CA LYS A 469 -14.66 20.93 11.30
C LYS A 469 -15.95 20.73 12.09
N ALA A 470 -17.09 20.64 11.40
CA ALA A 470 -18.39 20.45 12.05
C ALA A 470 -18.50 19.06 12.69
N LEU A 471 -18.13 18.00 11.96
CA LEU A 471 -18.21 16.63 12.46
C LEU A 471 -17.23 16.35 13.61
N LEU A 472 -16.02 16.89 13.55
CA LEU A 472 -15.05 16.79 14.64
C LEU A 472 -15.56 17.52 15.91
N ALA A 473 -16.17 18.71 15.76
CA ALA A 473 -16.70 19.47 16.89
C ALA A 473 -17.79 18.71 17.66
N THR A 474 -18.72 18.00 16.96
CA THR A 474 -19.75 17.16 17.63
C THR A 474 -19.13 16.03 18.46
N HIS A 475 -17.91 15.58 18.07
CA HIS A 475 -17.15 14.55 18.77
C HIS A 475 -16.13 15.11 19.76
N GLY A 476 -16.21 16.40 20.06
CA GLY A 476 -15.34 17.04 21.07
C GLY A 476 -13.89 17.17 20.62
N VAL A 477 -13.68 17.40 19.34
CA VAL A 477 -12.37 17.74 18.77
C VAL A 477 -12.47 19.10 18.09
N ALA A 478 -11.70 20.07 18.60
CA ALA A 478 -11.56 21.37 17.97
C ALA A 478 -10.58 21.25 16.80
N MET A 479 -10.96 21.82 15.64
CA MET A 479 -10.14 21.93 14.45
C MET A 479 -9.80 23.38 14.18
N GLU A 480 -8.52 23.69 14.17
CA GLU A 480 -7.97 24.99 13.80
C GLU A 480 -7.07 24.88 12.60
N LEU A 481 -7.11 25.89 11.74
CA LEU A 481 -6.23 26.02 10.59
C LEU A 481 -5.31 27.21 10.80
N ARG A 482 -4.02 27.01 10.59
CA ARG A 482 -2.98 28.03 10.68
C ARG A 482 -2.11 28.03 9.40
N PRO A 483 -1.38 29.10 9.12
CA PRO A 483 -0.32 29.06 8.11
C PRO A 483 0.80 28.10 8.50
N ALA A 484 1.49 27.55 7.49
CA ALA A 484 2.71 26.80 7.71
C ALA A 484 3.81 27.66 8.34
N GLU A 485 4.65 27.07 9.19
CA GLU A 485 5.84 27.73 9.78
C GLU A 485 7.10 27.53 8.92
N SER A 486 7.09 26.50 8.08
CA SER A 486 8.16 26.18 7.12
C SER A 486 7.61 25.29 6.01
N ALA A 487 8.35 25.07 4.94
CA ALA A 487 7.98 24.08 3.90
C ALA A 487 7.91 22.65 4.43
N GLN A 488 8.60 22.34 5.55
CA GLN A 488 8.60 21.02 6.19
C GLN A 488 7.50 20.85 7.24
N ASP A 489 6.70 21.88 7.50
CA ASP A 489 5.62 21.82 8.48
C ASP A 489 4.48 20.92 7.97
N LYS A 490 4.37 19.73 8.51
CA LYS A 490 3.36 18.73 8.14
C LYS A 490 2.01 18.94 8.85
N GLY A 491 1.91 19.92 9.74
CA GLY A 491 0.72 20.10 10.59
C GLY A 491 0.64 19.06 11.72
N GLY A 492 -0.56 18.93 12.29
CA GLY A 492 -0.86 18.04 13.41
C GLY A 492 -0.55 18.65 14.79
N GLY A 493 0.49 19.44 14.91
CA GLY A 493 0.90 20.10 16.14
C GLY A 493 0.65 21.62 16.15
N PRO A 494 0.60 22.24 17.34
CA PRO A 494 0.49 23.69 17.46
C PRO A 494 1.72 24.40 16.90
N ALA A 495 1.56 25.67 16.53
CA ALA A 495 2.68 26.50 16.08
C ALA A 495 3.76 26.60 17.18
N ARG A 496 5.01 26.48 16.78
CA ARG A 496 6.19 26.62 17.66
C ARG A 496 6.62 28.07 17.80
N SER A 497 6.32 28.88 16.79
CA SER A 497 6.68 30.32 16.73
C SER A 497 5.43 31.19 16.72
N LYS A 498 5.50 32.34 17.38
CA LYS A 498 4.44 33.37 17.37
C LYS A 498 4.66 34.42 16.25
N SER A 499 5.45 34.12 15.21
CA SER A 499 5.68 35.07 14.12
C SER A 499 4.36 35.41 13.40
N ALA A 500 3.88 36.63 13.60
CA ALA A 500 2.60 37.12 13.07
C ALA A 500 2.67 37.50 11.56
N ALA A 501 3.86 37.53 10.97
CA ALA A 501 4.04 38.09 9.61
C ALA A 501 3.58 37.16 8.48
N GLY A 502 3.40 35.86 8.75
CA GLY A 502 3.14 34.87 7.74
C GLY A 502 4.37 34.54 6.87
N LEU A 503 4.49 33.31 6.45
CA LEU A 503 5.57 32.86 5.57
C LEU A 503 5.32 33.35 4.13
N ALA A 504 6.38 33.86 3.48
CA ALA A 504 6.37 34.17 2.05
C ALA A 504 6.62 32.89 1.24
N MET A 505 5.76 32.57 0.28
CA MET A 505 5.77 31.32 -0.46
C MET A 505 5.91 31.53 -1.96
N LEU A 506 6.71 30.69 -2.60
CA LEU A 506 6.75 30.54 -4.07
C LEU A 506 5.64 29.65 -4.60
N GLY A 507 5.15 28.68 -3.82
CA GLY A 507 4.19 27.68 -4.28
C GLY A 507 4.86 26.59 -5.11
N ILE A 508 5.94 26.01 -4.59
CA ILE A 508 6.67 24.89 -5.20
C ILE A 508 6.87 23.76 -4.19
N ARG A 509 7.13 22.54 -4.73
CA ARG A 509 7.84 21.50 -4.01
C ARG A 509 9.23 21.38 -4.61
N ALA A 510 10.23 21.19 -3.77
CA ALA A 510 11.61 21.18 -4.19
C ALA A 510 12.42 20.16 -3.40
N ARG A 511 13.59 19.82 -3.94
CA ARG A 511 14.59 18.97 -3.27
C ARG A 511 15.96 19.64 -3.35
N ALA A 512 16.83 19.29 -2.44
CA ALA A 512 18.22 19.69 -2.50
C ALA A 512 18.88 19.12 -3.79
N HIS A 513 19.71 19.92 -4.44
CA HIS A 513 20.49 19.56 -5.61
C HIS A 513 21.88 20.20 -5.43
N ASP A 514 22.81 19.46 -4.88
CA ASP A 514 24.10 19.95 -4.38
C ASP A 514 23.92 21.14 -3.42
N ASP A 515 24.48 22.32 -3.74
CA ASP A 515 24.30 23.56 -2.97
C ASP A 515 23.08 24.38 -3.41
N ASP A 516 22.30 23.90 -4.38
CA ASP A 516 21.17 24.59 -5.03
C ASP A 516 19.83 23.85 -4.72
N THR A 517 18.75 24.32 -5.36
CA THR A 517 17.41 23.78 -5.10
C THR A 517 16.72 23.40 -6.41
N ALA A 518 16.50 22.09 -6.65
CA ALA A 518 15.76 21.63 -7.81
C ALA A 518 14.24 21.65 -7.54
N VAL A 519 13.49 22.32 -8.39
CA VAL A 519 12.03 22.37 -8.37
C VAL A 519 11.49 21.03 -8.86
N THR A 520 10.68 20.35 -8.04
CA THR A 520 10.04 19.09 -8.42
C THR A 520 8.60 19.28 -8.88
N HIS A 521 7.88 20.23 -8.29
CA HIS A 521 6.49 20.55 -8.66
C HIS A 521 6.27 22.06 -8.52
N VAL A 522 5.45 22.62 -9.41
CA VAL A 522 4.93 23.98 -9.31
C VAL A 522 3.44 23.90 -9.04
N LEU A 523 2.99 24.49 -7.93
CA LEU A 523 1.60 24.38 -7.47
C LEU A 523 0.72 25.43 -8.15
N GLU A 524 -0.51 25.02 -8.50
CA GLU A 524 -1.52 25.86 -9.11
C GLU A 524 -1.79 27.11 -8.27
N GLY A 525 -1.83 28.25 -8.95
CA GLY A 525 -2.04 29.54 -8.31
C GLY A 525 -0.84 30.06 -7.51
N GLY A 526 0.32 29.37 -7.49
CA GLY A 526 1.54 29.79 -6.80
C GLY A 526 2.24 30.99 -7.46
N ALA A 527 3.15 31.65 -6.71
CA ALA A 527 3.98 32.74 -7.25
C ALA A 527 4.92 32.23 -8.35
N ALA A 528 5.47 31.04 -8.19
CA ALA A 528 6.35 30.40 -9.18
C ALA A 528 5.65 30.16 -10.51
N GLN A 529 4.39 29.65 -10.48
CA GLN A 529 3.58 29.46 -11.67
C GLN A 529 3.38 30.80 -12.41
N GLY A 530 3.00 31.86 -11.68
CA GLY A 530 2.79 33.19 -12.25
C GLY A 530 4.07 33.82 -12.83
N ALA A 531 5.22 33.42 -12.33
CA ALA A 531 6.54 33.89 -12.83
C ALA A 531 7.09 33.05 -13.99
N GLY A 532 6.48 31.89 -14.29
CA GLY A 532 6.94 30.99 -15.35
C GLY A 532 8.05 30.01 -14.92
N ILE A 533 8.29 29.83 -13.62
CA ILE A 533 9.15 28.76 -13.07
C ILE A 533 8.49 27.40 -13.35
N ALA A 534 9.28 26.41 -13.72
CA ALA A 534 8.82 25.08 -14.09
C ALA A 534 9.48 23.99 -13.24
N ALA A 535 8.88 22.82 -13.23
CA ALA A 535 9.51 21.62 -12.69
C ALA A 535 10.78 21.30 -13.50
N GLY A 536 11.84 20.89 -12.80
CA GLY A 536 13.17 20.67 -13.38
C GLY A 536 14.08 21.90 -13.33
N ASP A 537 13.56 23.11 -13.05
CA ASP A 537 14.41 24.28 -12.85
C ASP A 537 15.26 24.11 -11.58
N VAL A 538 16.56 24.49 -11.68
CA VAL A 538 17.49 24.47 -10.54
C VAL A 538 17.71 25.92 -10.09
N ILE A 539 17.07 26.30 -8.99
CA ILE A 539 17.18 27.66 -8.43
C ILE A 539 18.57 27.85 -7.80
N VAL A 540 19.32 28.83 -8.30
CA VAL A 540 20.69 29.12 -7.87
C VAL A 540 20.82 30.45 -7.12
N ALA A 541 19.91 31.42 -7.36
CA ALA A 541 19.93 32.69 -6.63
C ALA A 541 18.53 33.28 -6.43
N VAL A 542 18.36 34.02 -5.32
CA VAL A 542 17.23 34.90 -5.00
C VAL A 542 17.78 36.31 -4.82
N ASP A 543 17.29 37.27 -5.62
CA ASP A 543 17.80 38.65 -5.64
C ASP A 543 19.31 38.73 -5.81
N GLY A 544 19.87 37.89 -6.70
CA GLY A 544 21.30 37.82 -6.98
C GLY A 544 22.14 37.15 -5.89
N LEU A 545 21.55 36.67 -4.81
CA LEU A 545 22.23 35.99 -3.70
C LEU A 545 21.96 34.49 -3.71
N ARG A 546 23.02 33.70 -3.64
CA ARG A 546 22.91 32.26 -3.51
C ARG A 546 22.29 31.89 -2.15
N PRO A 547 21.22 31.05 -2.07
CA PRO A 547 20.63 30.63 -0.83
C PRO A 547 21.59 29.87 0.09
N GLY A 548 22.62 29.21 -0.46
CA GLY A 548 23.67 28.50 0.21
C GLY A 548 23.13 27.28 0.98
N ARG A 549 23.88 26.79 1.95
CA ARG A 549 23.52 25.59 2.76
C ARG A 549 22.24 25.75 3.58
N ALA A 550 21.81 26.97 3.87
CA ALA A 550 20.55 27.22 4.56
C ALA A 550 19.32 26.97 3.66
N GLY A 551 19.54 26.91 2.33
CA GLY A 551 18.53 26.59 1.33
C GLY A 551 17.55 27.69 0.99
N LEU A 552 16.73 27.44 -0.01
CA LEU A 552 15.74 28.38 -0.53
C LEU A 552 14.74 28.84 0.56
N ASP A 553 14.27 27.92 1.40
CA ASP A 553 13.29 28.24 2.45
C ASP A 553 13.81 29.27 3.43
N ALA A 554 15.08 29.18 3.81
CA ALA A 554 15.70 30.16 4.71
C ALA A 554 15.92 31.53 4.04
N ALA A 555 16.12 31.55 2.71
CA ALA A 555 16.19 32.79 1.96
C ALA A 555 14.80 33.45 1.88
N LEU A 556 13.76 32.69 1.55
CA LEU A 556 12.38 33.18 1.47
C LEU A 556 11.82 33.61 2.83
N ALA A 557 12.23 32.98 3.94
CA ALA A 557 11.80 33.34 5.30
C ALA A 557 12.21 34.77 5.72
N LYS A 558 13.18 35.38 5.04
CA LYS A 558 13.62 36.76 5.27
C LYS A 558 12.77 37.79 4.53
N LEU A 559 11.93 37.34 3.60
CA LEU A 559 11.12 38.14 2.73
C LEU A 559 9.68 38.24 3.22
N ARG A 560 8.92 39.20 2.69
CA ARG A 560 7.52 39.41 3.10
C ARG A 560 6.54 38.92 2.01
N PRO A 561 5.37 38.43 2.38
CA PRO A 561 4.29 38.21 1.44
C PRO A 561 3.96 39.47 0.63
N GLY A 562 3.83 39.35 -0.70
CA GLY A 562 3.61 40.46 -1.65
C GLY A 562 4.87 41.07 -2.19
N GLU A 563 6.04 40.78 -1.65
CA GLU A 563 7.33 41.23 -2.12
C GLU A 563 7.65 40.65 -3.49
N ARG A 564 8.28 41.44 -4.37
CA ARG A 564 8.79 40.96 -5.66
C ARG A 564 10.23 40.55 -5.48
N VAL A 565 10.57 39.40 -6.03
CA VAL A 565 11.91 38.84 -5.96
C VAL A 565 12.34 38.35 -7.33
N THR A 566 13.60 38.53 -7.65
CA THR A 566 14.21 38.00 -8.87
C THR A 566 14.82 36.64 -8.57
N ILE A 567 14.31 35.59 -9.22
CA ILE A 567 14.80 34.20 -9.10
C ILE A 567 15.67 33.90 -10.29
N HIS A 568 16.90 33.45 -10.08
CA HIS A 568 17.77 32.90 -11.10
C HIS A 568 17.77 31.37 -10.99
N ALA A 569 17.52 30.72 -12.11
CA ALA A 569 17.51 29.25 -12.16
C ALA A 569 18.08 28.74 -13.49
N PHE A 570 18.70 27.59 -13.48
CA PHE A 570 19.04 26.87 -14.70
C PHE A 570 17.85 26.04 -15.18
N ARG A 571 17.49 26.20 -16.45
CA ARG A 571 16.53 25.39 -17.19
C ARG A 571 17.25 24.78 -18.38
N ARG A 572 17.46 23.45 -18.41
CA ARG A 572 18.18 22.77 -19.50
C ARG A 572 19.54 23.42 -19.80
N ASP A 573 20.30 23.71 -18.73
CA ASP A 573 21.61 24.37 -18.75
C ASP A 573 21.63 25.86 -19.21
N GLU A 574 20.46 26.47 -19.46
CA GLU A 574 20.31 27.88 -19.75
C GLU A 574 19.96 28.65 -18.47
N LEU A 575 20.73 29.73 -18.19
CA LEU A 575 20.43 30.61 -17.06
C LEU A 575 19.22 31.49 -17.38
N MET A 576 18.15 31.29 -16.61
CA MET A 576 16.90 32.02 -16.72
C MET A 576 16.74 32.98 -15.55
N THR A 577 15.98 34.05 -15.78
CA THR A 577 15.62 35.03 -14.74
C THR A 577 14.10 35.14 -14.68
N PHE A 578 13.53 35.04 -13.47
CA PHE A 578 12.10 35.08 -13.23
C PHE A 578 11.77 36.13 -12.18
N ASP A 579 10.80 37.00 -12.43
CA ASP A 579 10.28 37.95 -11.46
C ASP A 579 9.02 37.37 -10.79
N ALA A 580 9.16 36.97 -9.55
CA ALA A 580 8.09 36.37 -8.79
C ALA A 580 7.53 37.32 -7.71
N ARG A 581 6.21 37.40 -7.58
CA ARG A 581 5.55 38.10 -6.48
C ARG A 581 5.13 37.10 -5.42
N LEU A 582 5.86 37.07 -4.32
CA LEU A 582 5.65 36.08 -3.25
C LEU A 582 4.23 36.13 -2.68
N ARG A 583 3.63 34.98 -2.46
CA ARG A 583 2.30 34.87 -1.84
C ARG A 583 2.43 34.62 -0.33
N ARG A 584 1.38 34.96 0.41
CA ARG A 584 1.24 34.59 1.83
C ARG A 584 0.92 33.11 1.93
N ALA A 585 1.55 32.40 2.87
CA ALA A 585 1.16 31.05 3.22
C ALA A 585 -0.33 31.02 3.63
N GLU A 586 -1.09 30.13 3.03
CA GLU A 586 -2.49 29.93 3.34
C GLU A 586 -2.67 29.27 4.72
N ALA A 587 -3.85 29.44 5.33
CA ALA A 587 -4.20 28.74 6.56
C ALA A 587 -4.68 27.32 6.22
N ASP A 588 -3.76 26.47 5.82
CA ASP A 588 -3.97 25.09 5.37
C ASP A 588 -3.40 24.03 6.32
N THR A 589 -2.74 24.48 7.38
CA THR A 589 -2.06 23.60 8.35
C THR A 589 -2.99 23.30 9.51
N CYS A 590 -3.47 22.06 9.58
CA CYS A 590 -4.46 21.63 10.55
C CYS A 590 -3.84 21.28 11.90
N VAL A 591 -4.49 21.76 12.96
CA VAL A 591 -4.22 21.39 14.35
C VAL A 591 -5.51 20.89 14.98
N LEU A 592 -5.45 19.72 15.62
CA LEU A 592 -6.57 19.12 16.31
C LEU A 592 -6.30 19.05 17.81
N ALA A 593 -7.30 19.41 18.62
CA ALA A 593 -7.22 19.37 20.07
C ALA A 593 -8.50 18.82 20.70
N GLU A 594 -8.36 18.07 21.78
CA GLU A 594 -9.53 17.63 22.56
C GLU A 594 -10.25 18.85 23.17
N SER A 595 -11.60 18.88 23.07
CA SER A 595 -12.43 19.87 23.75
C SER A 595 -13.23 19.21 24.88
N VAL A 596 -13.77 20.03 25.77
CA VAL A 596 -14.59 19.56 26.91
C VAL A 596 -15.91 18.94 26.44
N ASN A 597 -16.50 19.51 25.39
CA ASN A 597 -17.76 19.04 24.82
C ASN A 597 -17.55 17.76 24.01
N GLY A 598 -18.60 16.93 23.83
CA GLY A 598 -18.54 15.73 22.98
C GLY A 598 -17.72 14.55 23.51
N LYS A 599 -17.22 14.59 24.76
CA LYS A 599 -16.37 13.56 25.39
C LYS A 599 -16.92 12.14 25.22
N ARG A 600 -18.25 11.95 25.41
CA ARG A 600 -18.88 10.62 25.30
C ARG A 600 -18.77 10.02 23.89
N LEU A 601 -18.99 10.81 22.83
CA LEU A 601 -18.87 10.36 21.44
C LEU A 601 -17.40 10.12 21.09
N ARG A 602 -16.49 10.99 21.55
CA ARG A 602 -15.04 10.81 21.36
C ARG A 602 -14.53 9.52 21.99
N GLU A 603 -14.97 9.18 23.21
CA GLU A 603 -14.60 7.93 23.88
C GLU A 603 -15.13 6.69 23.15
N ARG A 604 -16.30 6.78 22.54
CA ARG A 604 -16.84 5.71 21.70
C ARG A 604 -16.10 5.55 20.38
N TRP A 605 -15.62 6.65 19.83
CA TRP A 605 -14.84 6.67 18.60
C TRP A 605 -13.40 6.15 18.82
N LEU A 606 -12.66 6.77 19.73
CA LEU A 606 -11.24 6.49 19.95
C LEU A 606 -10.97 5.36 20.97
N GLY A 607 -12.01 4.78 21.56
CA GLY A 607 -11.89 3.81 22.64
C GLY A 607 -11.74 4.48 24.03
N ARG A 608 -12.17 3.76 25.07
CA ARG A 608 -11.93 4.16 26.47
C ARG A 608 -10.47 3.86 26.82
N ARG A 609 -9.83 4.72 27.64
CA ARG A 609 -8.60 4.32 28.31
C ARG A 609 -8.89 3.01 29.06
N ARG A 610 -8.20 1.93 28.71
CA ARG A 610 -8.09 0.78 29.61
C ARG A 610 -7.19 1.28 30.76
N GLY A 611 -7.79 1.48 31.97
CA GLY A 611 -7.08 1.83 33.19
C GLY A 611 -6.15 0.70 33.62
#